data_137918ae767a6cbc71e9b2f783fac402
#
_entry.id   137918ae767a6cbc71e9b2f783fac402
#
_cell.length_a   1.000
_cell.length_b   1.000
_cell.length_c   1.000
_cell.angle_alpha   90.00
_cell.angle_beta   90.00
_cell.angle_gamma   90.00
#
_symmetry.space_group_name_H-M   'P 1'
#
loop_
_entity.id
_entity.type
_entity.pdbx_description
1 polymer ?
#
loop_
_entity_poly.entity_id
_entity_poly.type
_entity_poly.pdbx_seq_one_letter_code
_entity_poly.pdbx_strand_id
1 'polypeptide(L)'
;MAVIWYTKGKSSERERDFIMDKICSFLNQSVSPYHAVKQVKEALKVAGFQSLEEENLWQLEPGKNYYVTRNESSLLAFSMPKEKPLYYHLCASHSDFPTFRIKKAKKKDAFYAKAEIEGYGGMIHTSWFDRPLGLAGRVIKKTKEGIFSVLIAPDKNVFVIPNLSIHFNREINQGYKHNVHVDLQPLYGGCEAELMTLLREEAGCKGDEEIVDMDLILTVRQPAVAAGVKDEFLLTPRFDDLGCVYTTLQGFLRAQDKLPKEALSVFCLFDNEEVGSGSRQGALSNFLPDVLERICLSYGMTKEEQICARSRSFLLSADNAHAVHPNHPEKSDDEFPVVLNGGVVIKYNASQRYTTTGMTGGVFGSLCEKNDIKTQLFVNRADMPGGSTLGNLLSHSFSVPMVDIGLPQLAMHSAVETAGCEDVETMIEAIQAFYESEICQIKDGTWRI
;
A
#
# COMPACT_ATOMS: atom_id res chain seq x y z
N MET A 1 -14.47 -26.84 2.31
CA MET A 1 -14.16 -25.47 2.74
C MET A 1 -15.44 -24.85 3.26
N ALA A 2 -15.51 -24.52 4.54
CA ALA A 2 -16.73 -23.99 5.15
C ALA A 2 -16.77 -22.48 4.90
N VAL A 3 -17.77 -22.04 4.15
CA VAL A 3 -18.13 -20.62 4.02
C VAL A 3 -18.86 -20.26 5.32
N ILE A 4 -18.22 -19.46 6.17
CA ILE A 4 -18.86 -18.96 7.39
C ILE A 4 -19.67 -17.73 7.00
N TRP A 5 -20.99 -17.82 7.12
CA TRP A 5 -21.93 -16.72 6.93
C TRP A 5 -21.88 -15.76 8.11
N TYR A 6 -21.55 -14.50 7.86
CA TYR A 6 -21.55 -13.43 8.86
C TYR A 6 -22.98 -13.06 9.27
N THR A 7 -23.29 -13.15 10.56
CA THR A 7 -24.45 -12.49 11.17
C THR A 7 -24.01 -11.15 11.76
N LYS A 8 -24.73 -10.07 11.43
CA LYS A 8 -24.53 -8.72 11.97
C LYS A 8 -24.57 -8.76 13.51
N GLY A 9 -23.43 -8.58 14.15
CA GLY A 9 -23.22 -8.46 15.58
C GLY A 9 -21.74 -8.20 15.82
N LYS A 10 -21.35 -7.49 16.90
CA LYS A 10 -19.94 -7.27 17.25
C LYS A 10 -19.13 -8.54 16.99
N SER A 11 -18.07 -8.45 16.20
CA SER A 11 -17.21 -9.58 15.87
C SER A 11 -16.78 -10.29 17.17
N SER A 12 -16.86 -11.61 17.21
CA SER A 12 -16.41 -12.35 18.37
C SER A 12 -14.90 -12.17 18.54
N GLU A 13 -14.37 -12.30 19.76
CA GLU A 13 -12.90 -12.27 20.00
C GLU A 13 -12.15 -13.19 19.01
N ARG A 14 -12.70 -14.37 18.70
CA ARG A 14 -12.11 -15.32 17.74
C ARG A 14 -12.07 -14.79 16.31
N GLU A 15 -13.07 -14.02 15.89
CA GLU A 15 -13.08 -13.40 14.56
C GLU A 15 -12.05 -12.27 14.47
N ARG A 16 -11.96 -11.45 15.51
CA ARG A 16 -10.92 -10.42 15.62
C ARG A 16 -9.52 -11.03 15.55
N ASP A 17 -9.25 -12.06 16.35
CA ASP A 17 -7.97 -12.75 16.36
C ASP A 17 -7.63 -13.34 14.98
N PHE A 18 -8.60 -13.95 14.30
CA PHE A 18 -8.42 -14.48 12.96
C PHE A 18 -8.06 -13.39 11.92
N ILE A 19 -8.72 -12.23 11.99
CA ILE A 19 -8.44 -11.10 11.09
C ILE A 19 -7.04 -10.56 11.38
N MET A 20 -6.69 -10.40 12.66
CA MET A 20 -5.37 -9.93 13.09
C MET A 20 -4.26 -10.88 12.65
N ASP A 21 -4.43 -12.19 12.76
CA ASP A 21 -3.48 -13.18 12.27
C ASP A 21 -3.27 -13.06 10.76
N LYS A 22 -4.34 -12.79 9.99
CA LYS A 22 -4.27 -12.65 8.54
C LYS A 22 -3.54 -11.38 8.10
N ILE A 23 -3.85 -10.23 8.70
CA ILE A 23 -3.14 -8.99 8.37
C ILE A 23 -1.68 -9.05 8.82
N CYS A 24 -1.39 -9.57 10.01
CA CYS A 24 -0.01 -9.77 10.48
C CYS A 24 0.77 -10.67 9.52
N SER A 25 0.19 -11.77 9.06
CA SER A 25 0.80 -12.66 8.07
C SER A 25 1.09 -11.94 6.76
N PHE A 26 0.13 -11.16 6.24
CA PHE A 26 0.29 -10.37 5.01
C PHE A 26 1.42 -9.34 5.15
N LEU A 27 1.43 -8.54 6.23
CA LEU A 27 2.44 -7.52 6.50
C LEU A 27 3.84 -8.12 6.66
N ASN A 28 3.94 -9.26 7.35
CA ASN A 28 5.21 -9.97 7.56
C ASN A 28 5.80 -10.55 6.27
N GLN A 29 4.95 -10.91 5.30
CA GLN A 29 5.38 -11.44 4.01
C GLN A 29 5.59 -10.36 2.95
N SER A 30 4.98 -9.18 3.11
CA SER A 30 5.07 -8.05 2.18
C SER A 30 6.29 -7.16 2.49
N VAL A 31 7.48 -7.73 2.43
CA VAL A 31 8.74 -7.09 2.86
C VAL A 31 9.38 -6.18 1.81
N SER A 32 8.82 -6.11 0.59
CA SER A 32 9.13 -5.12 -0.44
C SER A 32 7.91 -4.93 -1.34
N PRO A 33 7.85 -3.89 -2.21
CA PRO A 33 6.74 -3.71 -3.17
C PRO A 33 6.49 -4.96 -4.01
N TYR A 34 7.55 -5.63 -4.46
CA TYR A 34 7.47 -6.88 -5.23
C TYR A 34 6.85 -8.03 -4.43
N HIS A 35 7.18 -8.14 -3.14
CA HIS A 35 6.60 -9.15 -2.26
C HIS A 35 5.14 -8.84 -1.93
N ALA A 36 4.77 -7.57 -1.76
CA ALA A 36 3.38 -7.15 -1.58
C ALA A 36 2.53 -7.55 -2.79
N VAL A 37 2.98 -7.24 -4.01
CA VAL A 37 2.30 -7.66 -5.25
C VAL A 37 2.23 -9.18 -5.36
N LYS A 38 3.26 -9.92 -4.94
CA LYS A 38 3.24 -11.39 -4.90
C LYS A 38 2.12 -11.89 -3.98
N GLN A 39 1.97 -11.35 -2.76
CA GLN A 39 0.90 -11.74 -1.84
C GLN A 39 -0.49 -11.43 -2.41
N VAL A 40 -0.66 -10.26 -3.03
CA VAL A 40 -1.91 -9.89 -3.72
C VAL A 40 -2.23 -10.85 -4.86
N LYS A 41 -1.24 -11.18 -5.72
CA LYS A 41 -1.42 -12.17 -6.81
C LYS A 41 -1.86 -13.54 -6.29
N GLU A 42 -1.28 -14.00 -5.20
CA GLU A 42 -1.64 -15.30 -4.62
C GLU A 42 -3.07 -15.29 -4.09
N ALA A 43 -3.50 -14.22 -3.41
CA ALA A 43 -4.88 -14.08 -2.96
C ALA A 43 -5.89 -14.04 -4.13
N LEU A 44 -5.58 -13.29 -5.18
CA LEU A 44 -6.41 -13.21 -6.39
C LEU A 44 -6.50 -14.56 -7.12
N LYS A 45 -5.39 -15.31 -7.23
CA LYS A 45 -5.40 -16.66 -7.81
C LYS A 45 -6.31 -17.61 -7.02
N VAL A 46 -6.23 -17.58 -5.70
CA VAL A 46 -7.09 -18.39 -4.82
C VAL A 46 -8.57 -18.03 -5.02
N ALA A 47 -8.86 -16.75 -5.26
CA ALA A 47 -10.20 -16.24 -5.57
C ALA A 47 -10.64 -16.49 -7.02
N GLY A 48 -9.82 -17.14 -7.86
CA GLY A 48 -10.18 -17.53 -9.23
C GLY A 48 -9.94 -16.46 -10.30
N PHE A 49 -9.17 -15.40 -9.99
CA PHE A 49 -8.80 -14.39 -10.98
C PHE A 49 -7.75 -14.96 -11.96
N GLN A 50 -7.90 -14.62 -13.23
CA GLN A 50 -6.99 -15.04 -14.30
C GLN A 50 -5.90 -13.98 -14.51
N SER A 51 -4.64 -14.43 -14.66
CA SER A 51 -3.51 -13.55 -14.97
C SER A 51 -3.53 -13.13 -16.43
N LEU A 52 -3.29 -11.86 -16.68
CA LEU A 52 -3.07 -11.28 -17.99
C LEU A 52 -1.63 -10.75 -18.09
N GLU A 53 -1.06 -10.86 -19.30
CA GLU A 53 0.23 -10.24 -19.61
C GLU A 53 -0.02 -8.96 -20.41
N GLU A 54 0.62 -7.85 -19.99
CA GLU A 54 0.41 -6.54 -20.64
C GLU A 54 0.82 -6.52 -22.11
N GLU A 55 1.82 -7.31 -22.46
CA GLU A 55 2.40 -7.42 -23.80
C GLU A 55 1.51 -8.21 -24.78
N ASN A 56 0.53 -8.97 -24.30
CA ASN A 56 -0.33 -9.80 -25.12
C ASN A 56 -1.64 -9.13 -25.48
N LEU A 57 -2.29 -9.58 -26.57
CA LEU A 57 -3.68 -9.26 -26.85
C LEU A 57 -4.58 -10.00 -25.87
N TRP A 58 -5.49 -9.29 -25.21
CA TRP A 58 -6.41 -9.89 -24.25
C TRP A 58 -7.66 -10.43 -24.92
N GLN A 59 -8.08 -11.60 -24.47
CA GLN A 59 -9.37 -12.19 -24.79
C GLN A 59 -10.22 -12.18 -23.52
N LEU A 60 -10.92 -11.07 -23.28
CA LEU A 60 -11.71 -10.86 -22.07
C LEU A 60 -13.13 -11.35 -22.26
N GLU A 61 -13.64 -12.07 -21.29
CA GLU A 61 -15.00 -12.59 -21.26
C GLU A 61 -15.84 -11.86 -20.20
N PRO A 62 -17.02 -11.32 -20.53
CA PRO A 62 -17.93 -10.74 -19.55
C PRO A 62 -18.25 -11.70 -18.40
N GLY A 63 -18.31 -11.18 -17.17
CA GLY A 63 -18.56 -11.97 -15.97
C GLY A 63 -17.35 -12.75 -15.43
N LYS A 64 -16.16 -12.52 -15.96
CA LYS A 64 -14.90 -13.11 -15.49
C LYS A 64 -14.05 -12.08 -14.73
N ASN A 65 -13.10 -12.59 -13.97
CA ASN A 65 -12.20 -11.81 -13.13
C ASN A 65 -10.76 -11.97 -13.61
N TYR A 66 -10.04 -10.86 -13.68
CA TYR A 66 -8.69 -10.81 -14.23
C TYR A 66 -7.78 -9.91 -13.37
N TYR A 67 -6.49 -10.12 -13.49
CA TYR A 67 -5.47 -9.17 -13.00
C TYR A 67 -4.30 -9.08 -13.97
N VAL A 68 -3.63 -7.94 -13.96
CA VAL A 68 -2.42 -7.64 -14.73
C VAL A 68 -1.42 -6.92 -13.84
N THR A 69 -0.12 -7.17 -14.05
CA THR A 69 0.95 -6.51 -13.29
C THR A 69 1.83 -5.67 -14.20
N ARG A 70 2.43 -4.63 -13.64
CA ARG A 70 3.46 -3.81 -14.29
C ARG A 70 4.68 -3.70 -13.38
N ASN A 71 5.88 -3.95 -13.92
CA ASN A 71 7.15 -3.96 -13.18
C ASN A 71 7.20 -4.92 -11.97
N GLU A 72 6.27 -5.88 -11.85
CA GLU A 72 6.11 -6.77 -10.68
C GLU A 72 5.84 -6.04 -9.34
N SER A 73 5.70 -4.71 -9.36
CA SER A 73 5.49 -3.86 -8.19
C SER A 73 4.16 -3.10 -8.18
N SER A 74 3.42 -3.11 -9.30
CA SER A 74 2.06 -2.59 -9.41
C SER A 74 1.13 -3.64 -9.99
N LEU A 75 -0.17 -3.57 -9.65
CA LEU A 75 -1.17 -4.54 -10.08
C LEU A 75 -2.54 -3.87 -10.22
N LEU A 76 -3.26 -4.22 -11.27
CA LEU A 76 -4.69 -3.93 -11.41
C LEU A 76 -5.46 -5.24 -11.47
N ALA A 77 -6.47 -5.42 -10.62
CA ALA A 77 -7.41 -6.53 -10.68
C ALA A 77 -8.81 -6.01 -10.96
N PHE A 78 -9.58 -6.71 -11.77
CA PHE A 78 -10.90 -6.27 -12.14
C PHE A 78 -11.89 -7.41 -12.33
N SER A 79 -13.15 -7.11 -11.97
CA SER A 79 -14.29 -8.00 -12.14
C SER A 79 -15.20 -7.42 -13.21
N MET A 80 -15.31 -8.13 -14.32
CA MET A 80 -16.08 -7.68 -15.47
C MET A 80 -17.56 -7.95 -15.26
N PRO A 81 -18.46 -6.96 -15.39
CA PRO A 81 -19.89 -7.20 -15.43
C PRO A 81 -20.27 -8.07 -16.64
N LYS A 82 -21.46 -8.70 -16.60
CA LYS A 82 -21.96 -9.50 -17.74
C LYS A 82 -22.37 -8.66 -18.94
N GLU A 83 -22.73 -7.41 -18.69
CA GLU A 83 -23.13 -6.43 -19.70
C GLU A 83 -22.12 -5.27 -19.75
N LYS A 84 -22.26 -4.40 -20.75
CA LYS A 84 -21.46 -3.19 -20.87
C LYS A 84 -21.49 -2.37 -19.58
N PRO A 85 -20.34 -2.00 -18.99
CA PRO A 85 -20.36 -1.20 -17.76
C PRO A 85 -20.87 0.23 -18.04
N LEU A 86 -21.69 0.73 -17.14
CA LEU A 86 -22.18 2.10 -17.17
C LEU A 86 -21.35 3.06 -16.32
N TYR A 87 -20.59 2.51 -15.36
CA TYR A 87 -19.67 3.24 -14.48
C TYR A 87 -18.62 2.29 -13.89
N TYR A 88 -17.61 2.87 -13.24
CA TYR A 88 -16.55 2.11 -12.60
C TYR A 88 -16.52 2.38 -11.10
N HIS A 89 -16.36 1.33 -10.31
CA HIS A 89 -15.98 1.40 -8.89
C HIS A 89 -14.49 1.07 -8.78
N LEU A 90 -13.70 2.04 -8.35
CA LEU A 90 -12.26 1.89 -8.22
C LEU A 90 -11.83 2.11 -6.78
N CYS A 91 -10.88 1.32 -6.31
CA CYS A 91 -10.20 1.57 -5.06
C CYS A 91 -8.68 1.46 -5.30
N ALA A 92 -7.94 2.48 -4.90
CA ALA A 92 -6.50 2.57 -5.16
C ALA A 92 -5.72 2.69 -3.84
N SER A 93 -4.58 1.98 -3.76
CA SER A 93 -3.60 1.97 -2.68
C SER A 93 -2.19 1.84 -3.25
N HIS A 94 -1.13 1.91 -2.43
CA HIS A 94 0.23 1.77 -2.92
C HIS A 94 1.03 0.66 -2.23
N SER A 95 1.97 0.07 -2.98
CA SER A 95 2.76 -1.09 -2.55
C SER A 95 4.08 -0.72 -1.89
N ASP A 96 4.57 0.48 -2.14
CA ASP A 96 5.82 1.00 -1.62
C ASP A 96 5.66 1.64 -0.23
N PHE A 97 6.75 1.91 0.42
CA PHE A 97 6.82 2.49 1.76
C PHE A 97 8.21 3.10 2.00
N PRO A 98 8.36 4.04 2.96
CA PRO A 98 9.65 4.65 3.25
C PRO A 98 10.68 3.63 3.74
N THR A 99 11.85 3.64 3.12
CA THR A 99 12.94 2.73 3.45
C THR A 99 14.29 3.24 2.93
N PHE A 100 15.34 2.46 3.10
CA PHE A 100 16.64 2.69 2.48
C PHE A 100 16.87 1.72 1.33
N ARG A 101 17.14 2.26 0.14
CA ARG A 101 17.58 1.50 -1.03
C ARG A 101 19.06 1.18 -0.92
N ILE A 102 19.43 -0.07 -1.16
CA ILE A 102 20.82 -0.52 -1.18
C ILE A 102 21.42 -0.17 -2.54
N LYS A 103 22.52 0.60 -2.55
CA LYS A 103 23.30 0.89 -3.75
C LYS A 103 24.15 -0.30 -4.14
N LYS A 104 24.60 -0.33 -5.39
CA LYS A 104 25.51 -1.39 -5.90
C LYS A 104 26.90 -1.36 -5.29
N ALA A 105 27.39 -0.18 -4.90
CA ALA A 105 28.76 -0.02 -4.44
C ALA A 105 28.97 -0.65 -3.06
N LYS A 106 30.02 -1.47 -2.97
CA LYS A 106 30.53 -1.99 -1.71
C LYS A 106 31.42 -0.94 -1.08
N LYS A 107 31.17 -0.59 0.17
CA LYS A 107 32.10 0.21 0.96
C LYS A 107 32.73 -0.68 2.00
N LYS A 108 34.00 -1.03 1.78
CA LYS A 108 34.84 -1.70 2.79
C LYS A 108 35.80 -0.67 3.38
N ASP A 109 35.89 -0.64 4.69
CA ASP A 109 37.03 -0.02 5.38
C ASP A 109 37.96 -1.10 5.93
N ALA A 110 39.00 -0.69 6.66
CA ALA A 110 39.98 -1.62 7.18
C ALA A 110 39.41 -2.63 8.21
N PHE A 111 38.20 -2.40 8.75
CA PHE A 111 37.68 -3.15 9.89
C PHE A 111 36.33 -3.80 9.58
N TYR A 112 35.48 -3.12 8.77
CA TYR A 112 34.07 -3.49 8.61
C TYR A 112 33.62 -3.40 7.17
N ALA A 113 32.63 -4.25 6.85
CA ALA A 113 31.88 -4.19 5.60
C ALA A 113 30.54 -3.47 5.83
N LYS A 114 30.32 -2.40 5.07
CA LYS A 114 29.11 -1.55 5.11
C LYS A 114 28.46 -1.49 3.74
N ALA A 115 27.13 -1.41 3.71
CA ALA A 115 26.42 -1.12 2.48
C ALA A 115 26.25 0.39 2.31
N GLU A 116 26.40 0.88 1.08
CA GLU A 116 25.95 2.23 0.74
C GLU A 116 24.46 2.22 0.49
N ILE A 117 23.75 3.19 1.08
CA ILE A 117 22.32 3.33 0.97
C ILE A 117 21.92 4.74 0.55
N GLU A 118 20.69 4.88 0.06
CA GLU A 118 20.01 6.16 -0.11
C GLU A 118 18.59 6.06 0.43
N GLY A 119 18.04 7.19 0.90
CA GLY A 119 16.66 7.26 1.36
C GLY A 119 15.68 7.10 0.21
N TYR A 120 14.64 6.34 0.43
CA TYR A 120 13.48 6.20 -0.42
C TYR A 120 12.24 6.65 0.37
N GLY A 121 11.62 7.75 -0.04
CA GLY A 121 10.56 8.42 0.73
C GLY A 121 11.07 9.21 1.93
N GLY A 122 10.17 9.69 2.76
CA GLY A 122 10.43 10.53 3.92
C GLY A 122 10.37 9.79 5.25
N MET A 123 11.45 9.14 5.69
CA MET A 123 11.46 8.32 6.91
C MET A 123 11.97 9.05 8.16
N ILE A 124 11.56 8.56 9.32
CA ILE A 124 12.09 8.98 10.64
C ILE A 124 13.40 8.24 10.90
N HIS A 125 14.53 8.88 10.64
CA HIS A 125 15.88 8.27 10.71
C HIS A 125 16.18 7.62 12.06
N THR A 126 15.83 8.27 13.17
CA THR A 126 16.12 7.77 14.52
C THR A 126 15.52 6.41 14.82
N SER A 127 14.44 6.07 14.14
CA SER A 127 13.75 4.79 14.35
C SER A 127 14.49 3.59 13.74
N TRP A 128 15.51 3.81 12.89
CA TRP A 128 16.26 2.76 12.19
C TRP A 128 17.50 2.24 12.91
N PHE A 129 17.96 2.94 13.94
CA PHE A 129 19.16 2.57 14.67
C PHE A 129 18.95 1.37 15.62
N ASP A 130 20.06 0.65 15.90
CA ASP A 130 20.21 -0.40 16.93
C ASP A 130 19.22 -1.54 16.86
N ARG A 131 18.67 -1.83 15.68
CA ARG A 131 17.73 -2.92 15.47
C ARG A 131 18.19 -3.90 14.42
N PRO A 132 17.73 -5.15 14.49
CA PRO A 132 17.99 -6.12 13.43
C PRO A 132 17.32 -5.68 12.13
N LEU A 133 18.10 -5.61 11.06
CA LEU A 133 17.62 -5.30 9.71
C LEU A 133 17.93 -6.46 8.77
N GLY A 134 17.00 -6.73 7.86
CA GLY A 134 17.17 -7.62 6.73
C GLY A 134 17.32 -6.86 5.42
N LEU A 135 17.26 -7.60 4.34
CA LEU A 135 17.08 -7.07 2.99
C LEU A 135 15.94 -7.79 2.28
N ALA A 136 15.30 -7.11 1.35
CA ALA A 136 14.32 -7.71 0.45
C ALA A 136 14.27 -6.94 -0.87
N GLY A 137 13.69 -7.56 -1.88
CA GLY A 137 13.53 -6.98 -3.21
C GLY A 137 13.73 -8.00 -4.30
N ARG A 138 14.36 -7.59 -5.38
CA ARG A 138 14.71 -8.51 -6.47
C ARG A 138 16.15 -8.34 -6.92
N VAL A 139 16.73 -9.41 -7.42
CA VAL A 139 17.97 -9.39 -8.19
C VAL A 139 17.68 -9.72 -9.64
N ILE A 140 18.47 -9.16 -10.54
CA ILE A 140 18.36 -9.40 -11.97
C ILE A 140 19.44 -10.41 -12.35
N LYS A 141 18.99 -11.64 -12.61
CA LYS A 141 19.84 -12.79 -12.91
C LYS A 141 19.98 -12.98 -14.41
N LYS A 142 21.20 -13.05 -14.89
CA LYS A 142 21.54 -13.40 -16.27
C LYS A 142 21.89 -14.88 -16.36
N THR A 143 21.27 -15.58 -17.28
CA THR A 143 21.54 -16.97 -17.65
C THR A 143 21.81 -17.08 -19.15
N LYS A 144 22.05 -18.29 -19.66
CA LYS A 144 22.14 -18.56 -21.10
C LYS A 144 20.82 -18.37 -21.84
N GLU A 145 19.70 -18.46 -21.10
CA GLU A 145 18.34 -18.37 -21.64
C GLU A 145 17.82 -16.93 -21.67
N GLY A 146 18.46 -16.00 -20.93
CA GLY A 146 18.04 -14.60 -20.86
C GLY A 146 18.28 -13.94 -19.52
N ILE A 147 17.55 -12.85 -19.29
CA ILE A 147 17.60 -12.04 -18.06
C ILE A 147 16.29 -12.24 -17.31
N PHE A 148 16.39 -12.57 -16.04
CA PHE A 148 15.23 -12.90 -15.18
C PHE A 148 15.27 -12.12 -13.87
N SER A 149 14.09 -11.66 -13.43
CA SER A 149 13.85 -11.14 -12.10
C SER A 149 13.70 -12.29 -11.10
N VAL A 150 14.40 -12.25 -9.98
CA VAL A 150 14.31 -13.23 -8.89
C VAL A 150 14.08 -12.50 -7.59
N LEU A 151 12.94 -12.74 -6.95
CA LEU A 151 12.63 -12.16 -5.63
C LEU A 151 13.49 -12.80 -4.56
N ILE A 152 14.06 -11.98 -3.69
CA ILE A 152 14.84 -12.43 -2.55
C ILE A 152 14.43 -11.70 -1.27
N ALA A 153 14.35 -12.46 -0.17
CA ALA A 153 14.12 -11.96 1.18
C ALA A 153 14.68 -12.97 2.17
N PRO A 154 16.00 -13.00 2.41
CA PRO A 154 16.62 -13.96 3.32
C PRO A 154 16.01 -13.87 4.72
N ASP A 155 15.64 -15.00 5.30
CA ASP A 155 15.20 -15.06 6.71
C ASP A 155 16.37 -14.94 7.67
N LYS A 156 17.06 -13.79 7.59
CA LYS A 156 18.30 -13.53 8.32
C LYS A 156 18.42 -12.05 8.70
N ASN A 157 18.95 -11.79 9.89
CA ASN A 157 19.38 -10.45 10.30
C ASN A 157 20.71 -10.15 9.61
N VAL A 158 20.67 -9.40 8.52
CA VAL A 158 21.86 -9.13 7.69
C VAL A 158 22.56 -7.86 8.12
N PHE A 159 21.81 -6.85 8.56
CA PHE A 159 22.32 -5.50 8.80
C PHE A 159 21.98 -5.00 10.20
N VAL A 160 22.77 -4.02 10.63
CA VAL A 160 22.50 -3.14 11.76
C VAL A 160 23.05 -1.74 11.46
N ILE A 161 22.34 -0.71 11.87
CA ILE A 161 22.84 0.69 11.87
C ILE A 161 23.13 1.04 13.33
N PRO A 162 24.38 0.97 13.78
CA PRO A 162 24.72 1.24 15.18
C PRO A 162 24.72 2.75 15.46
N ASN A 163 24.11 3.17 16.56
CA ASN A 163 24.29 4.53 17.07
C ASN A 163 25.75 4.80 17.47
N LEU A 164 26.16 6.04 17.33
CA LEU A 164 27.40 6.48 17.96
C LEU A 164 27.21 6.55 19.48
N SER A 165 28.15 5.99 20.24
CA SER A 165 28.08 5.98 21.70
C SER A 165 27.82 7.39 22.26
N ILE A 166 26.99 7.49 23.30
CA ILE A 166 26.68 8.75 24.00
C ILE A 166 27.92 9.51 24.41
N HIS A 167 29.04 8.82 24.72
CA HIS A 167 30.31 9.43 25.10
C HIS A 167 30.97 10.23 23.97
N PHE A 168 30.69 9.86 22.71
CA PHE A 168 31.21 10.53 21.52
C PHE A 168 30.20 11.48 20.87
N ASN A 169 28.90 11.40 21.26
CA ASN A 169 27.83 12.27 20.78
C ASN A 169 26.91 12.68 21.94
N ARG A 170 27.37 13.58 22.80
CA ARG A 170 26.61 14.02 23.98
C ARG A 170 25.40 14.87 23.64
N GLU A 171 25.31 15.39 22.42
CA GLU A 171 24.21 16.23 21.93
C GLU A 171 23.09 15.42 21.26
N ILE A 172 23.21 14.08 21.21
CA ILE A 172 22.24 13.21 20.50
C ILE A 172 20.80 13.48 20.93
N ASN A 173 20.56 13.75 22.22
CA ASN A 173 19.23 14.01 22.78
C ASN A 173 18.83 15.50 22.73
N GLN A 174 19.63 16.36 22.08
CA GLN A 174 19.40 17.81 21.98
C GLN A 174 19.01 18.26 20.58
N GLY A 175 18.51 17.34 19.73
CA GLY A 175 18.10 17.63 18.37
C GLY A 175 19.19 17.39 17.30
N TYR A 176 20.07 16.41 17.50
CA TYR A 176 21.09 16.02 16.52
C TYR A 176 20.45 15.63 15.18
N LYS A 177 20.92 16.27 14.10
CA LYS A 177 20.47 15.98 12.74
C LYS A 177 21.33 14.92 12.10
N HIS A 178 20.76 13.73 11.92
CA HIS A 178 21.47 12.62 11.25
C HIS A 178 21.73 12.90 9.77
N ASN A 179 22.95 12.57 9.32
CA ASN A 179 23.35 12.57 7.92
C ASN A 179 23.29 11.14 7.37
N VAL A 180 22.43 10.89 6.38
CA VAL A 180 22.23 9.54 5.81
C VAL A 180 23.54 8.93 5.29
N HIS A 181 24.40 9.73 4.66
CA HIS A 181 25.66 9.23 4.08
C HIS A 181 26.73 8.91 5.14
N VAL A 182 26.66 9.52 6.32
CA VAL A 182 27.66 9.38 7.39
C VAL A 182 27.17 8.45 8.47
N ASP A 183 25.95 8.71 9.00
CA ASP A 183 25.45 8.09 10.23
C ASP A 183 24.67 6.79 9.98
N LEU A 184 24.06 6.63 8.80
CA LEU A 184 23.11 5.55 8.54
C LEU A 184 23.66 4.41 7.67
N GLN A 185 24.97 4.33 7.44
CA GLN A 185 25.54 3.23 6.64
C GLN A 185 25.44 1.90 7.38
N PRO A 186 24.61 0.92 6.90
CA PRO A 186 24.38 -0.31 7.63
C PRO A 186 25.60 -1.25 7.57
N LEU A 187 25.96 -1.76 8.73
CA LEU A 187 27.02 -2.73 8.93
C LEU A 187 26.48 -4.13 8.60
N TYR A 188 27.19 -4.93 7.80
CA TYR A 188 26.80 -6.31 7.50
C TYR A 188 27.91 -7.37 7.79
N GLY A 189 29.07 -6.97 8.28
CA GLY A 189 30.09 -7.92 8.68
C GLY A 189 31.46 -7.31 8.88
N GLY A 190 32.46 -8.17 9.16
CA GLY A 190 33.87 -7.82 9.13
C GLY A 190 34.35 -7.52 7.69
N CYS A 191 35.62 -7.07 7.54
CA CYS A 191 36.16 -6.66 6.25
C CYS A 191 36.12 -7.76 5.16
N GLU A 192 36.09 -9.04 5.55
CA GLU A 192 36.04 -10.19 4.64
C GLU A 192 34.62 -10.57 4.20
N ALA A 193 33.58 -9.93 4.79
CA ALA A 193 32.21 -10.26 4.45
C ALA A 193 31.87 -9.85 3.00
N GLU A 194 31.16 -10.73 2.29
CA GLU A 194 30.79 -10.57 0.90
C GLU A 194 29.25 -10.67 0.71
N LEU A 195 28.59 -9.52 0.60
CA LEU A 195 27.13 -9.47 0.39
C LEU A 195 26.70 -10.21 -0.89
N MET A 196 27.50 -10.11 -1.96
CA MET A 196 27.20 -10.80 -3.22
C MET A 196 27.16 -12.32 -3.11
N THR A 197 27.90 -12.92 -2.19
CA THR A 197 27.83 -14.37 -1.92
C THR A 197 26.44 -14.74 -1.42
N LEU A 198 25.92 -14.04 -0.41
CA LEU A 198 24.57 -14.23 0.08
C LEU A 198 23.53 -14.05 -1.03
N LEU A 199 23.65 -12.98 -1.84
CA LEU A 199 22.69 -12.70 -2.92
C LEU A 199 22.69 -13.81 -3.99
N ARG A 200 23.86 -14.35 -4.35
CA ARG A 200 23.96 -15.46 -5.30
C ARG A 200 23.36 -16.75 -4.77
N GLU A 201 23.53 -17.06 -3.48
CA GLU A 201 22.93 -18.20 -2.80
C GLU A 201 21.41 -18.07 -2.80
N GLU A 202 20.85 -16.95 -2.34
CA GLU A 202 19.42 -16.68 -2.31
C GLU A 202 18.76 -16.69 -3.70
N ALA A 203 19.46 -16.19 -4.72
CA ALA A 203 19.00 -16.22 -6.10
C ALA A 203 19.14 -17.58 -6.77
N GLY A 204 19.73 -18.58 -6.09
CA GLY A 204 20.00 -19.90 -6.65
C GLY A 204 20.89 -19.87 -7.89
N CYS A 205 21.89 -18.97 -7.92
CA CYS A 205 22.83 -18.86 -9.03
C CYS A 205 23.72 -20.11 -9.15
N LYS A 206 23.81 -20.68 -10.35
CA LYS A 206 24.61 -21.88 -10.65
C LYS A 206 25.67 -21.56 -11.72
N GLY A 207 26.87 -22.11 -11.53
CA GLY A 207 27.92 -22.03 -12.52
C GLY A 207 28.23 -20.60 -12.95
N ASP A 208 28.06 -20.32 -14.25
CA ASP A 208 28.31 -19.04 -14.92
C ASP A 208 27.14 -18.04 -14.87
N GLU A 209 26.05 -18.35 -14.15
CA GLU A 209 24.97 -17.41 -13.93
C GLU A 209 25.42 -16.20 -13.08
N GLU A 210 24.99 -15.01 -13.47
CA GLU A 210 25.43 -13.74 -12.86
C GLU A 210 24.25 -12.92 -12.36
N ILE A 211 24.43 -12.20 -11.23
CA ILE A 211 23.56 -11.09 -10.86
C ILE A 211 24.11 -9.84 -11.54
N VAL A 212 23.36 -9.32 -12.51
CA VAL A 212 23.76 -8.15 -13.31
C VAL A 212 23.24 -6.83 -12.73
N ASP A 213 22.14 -6.87 -11.97
CA ASP A 213 21.55 -5.71 -11.30
C ASP A 213 20.70 -6.12 -10.10
N MET A 214 20.22 -5.14 -9.29
CA MET A 214 19.37 -5.41 -8.13
C MET A 214 18.52 -4.19 -7.76
N ASP A 215 17.30 -4.46 -7.31
CA ASP A 215 16.42 -3.52 -6.63
C ASP A 215 16.20 -4.04 -5.20
N LEU A 216 17.08 -3.66 -4.29
CA LEU A 216 17.08 -4.11 -2.90
C LEU A 216 16.88 -2.97 -1.93
N ILE A 217 16.13 -3.24 -0.89
CA ILE A 217 15.84 -2.32 0.22
C ILE A 217 16.20 -2.95 1.56
N LEU A 218 16.47 -2.11 2.56
CA LEU A 218 16.53 -2.55 3.95
C LEU A 218 15.12 -2.87 4.45
N THR A 219 15.01 -3.90 5.28
CA THR A 219 13.74 -4.25 5.92
C THR A 219 13.91 -4.35 7.43
N VAL A 220 12.93 -3.84 8.16
CA VAL A 220 12.84 -4.06 9.61
C VAL A 220 12.40 -5.48 9.89
N ARG A 221 13.14 -6.20 10.74
CA ARG A 221 12.90 -7.61 11.05
C ARG A 221 11.88 -7.84 12.17
N GLN A 222 11.41 -6.78 12.81
CA GLN A 222 10.33 -6.90 13.78
C GLN A 222 9.06 -7.38 13.09
N PRO A 223 8.41 -8.46 13.55
CA PRO A 223 7.13 -8.88 13.02
C PRO A 223 6.01 -7.92 13.43
N ALA A 224 4.92 -7.95 12.68
CA ALA A 224 3.65 -7.33 13.07
C ALA A 224 3.11 -8.05 14.31
N VAL A 225 2.75 -7.31 15.35
CA VAL A 225 2.27 -7.85 16.62
C VAL A 225 1.17 -7.00 17.22
N ALA A 226 0.21 -7.64 17.88
CA ALA A 226 -0.73 -6.92 18.72
C ALA A 226 -0.02 -6.38 19.98
N ALA A 227 -0.47 -5.24 20.49
CA ALA A 227 0.07 -4.58 21.67
C ALA A 227 -1.01 -3.80 22.42
N GLY A 228 -0.68 -3.36 23.64
CA GLY A 228 -1.62 -2.72 24.55
C GLY A 228 -2.10 -3.67 25.63
N VAL A 229 -2.82 -3.16 26.64
CA VAL A 229 -3.31 -3.97 27.77
C VAL A 229 -4.38 -4.98 27.34
N LYS A 230 -5.09 -4.66 26.24
CA LYS A 230 -6.17 -5.49 25.65
C LYS A 230 -5.91 -5.82 24.20
N ASP A 231 -4.66 -5.79 23.75
CA ASP A 231 -4.27 -6.01 22.35
C ASP A 231 -5.02 -5.10 21.36
N GLU A 232 -5.25 -3.84 21.78
CA GLU A 232 -6.00 -2.85 20.98
C GLU A 232 -5.19 -2.17 19.88
N PHE A 233 -3.85 -2.33 19.90
CA PHE A 233 -2.94 -1.73 18.92
C PHE A 233 -2.22 -2.79 18.08
N LEU A 234 -1.96 -2.46 16.84
CA LEU A 234 -1.09 -3.21 15.94
C LEU A 234 0.22 -2.45 15.80
N LEU A 235 1.34 -3.06 16.22
CA LEU A 235 2.68 -2.55 15.97
C LEU A 235 3.29 -3.29 14.79
N THR A 236 3.65 -2.57 13.74
CA THR A 236 4.17 -3.20 12.52
C THR A 236 5.03 -2.26 11.70
N PRO A 237 6.07 -2.73 11.03
CA PRO A 237 6.69 -2.00 9.94
C PRO A 237 5.74 -1.89 8.74
N ARG A 238 5.88 -0.83 7.94
CA ARG A 238 5.25 -0.70 6.61
C ARG A 238 3.70 -0.72 6.63
N PHE A 239 3.10 -0.24 7.70
CA PHE A 239 1.64 -0.15 7.74
C PHE A 239 1.14 0.89 6.72
N ASP A 240 1.88 1.94 6.54
CA ASP A 240 1.76 2.86 5.43
C ASP A 240 2.50 2.30 4.18
N ASP A 241 1.81 1.87 3.13
CA ASP A 241 0.35 1.83 2.96
C ASP A 241 -0.17 0.36 2.87
N LEU A 242 0.66 -0.62 3.33
CA LEU A 242 0.30 -2.05 3.24
C LEU A 242 -0.96 -2.39 4.07
N GLY A 243 -1.31 -1.57 5.06
CA GLY A 243 -2.58 -1.65 5.78
C GLY A 243 -3.77 -1.41 4.86
N CYS A 244 -3.72 -0.32 4.06
CA CYS A 244 -4.73 -0.04 3.05
C CYS A 244 -4.69 -1.05 1.91
N VAL A 245 -3.51 -1.52 1.46
CA VAL A 245 -3.43 -2.60 0.46
C VAL A 245 -4.18 -3.84 0.92
N TYR A 246 -3.97 -4.27 2.16
CA TYR A 246 -4.65 -5.44 2.71
C TYR A 246 -6.16 -5.23 2.79
N THR A 247 -6.61 -4.11 3.36
CA THR A 247 -8.03 -3.86 3.59
C THR A 247 -8.81 -3.64 2.30
N THR A 248 -8.22 -2.94 1.33
CA THR A 248 -8.84 -2.73 0.00
C THR A 248 -8.94 -4.05 -0.79
N LEU A 249 -7.91 -4.89 -0.74
CA LEU A 249 -7.95 -6.23 -1.33
C LEU A 249 -9.02 -7.11 -0.68
N GLN A 250 -9.10 -7.15 0.66
CA GLN A 250 -10.08 -7.97 1.35
C GLN A 250 -11.52 -7.50 1.09
N GLY A 251 -11.78 -6.19 1.12
CA GLY A 251 -13.08 -5.64 0.78
C GLY A 251 -13.50 -5.94 -0.67
N PHE A 252 -12.57 -5.80 -1.62
CA PHE A 252 -12.78 -6.17 -3.02
C PHE A 252 -13.13 -7.66 -3.18
N LEU A 253 -12.39 -8.54 -2.51
CA LEU A 253 -12.62 -9.99 -2.58
C LEU A 253 -13.93 -10.42 -1.89
N ARG A 254 -14.30 -9.80 -0.77
CA ARG A 254 -15.57 -10.10 -0.07
C ARG A 254 -16.80 -9.68 -0.87
N ALA A 255 -16.69 -8.62 -1.68
CA ALA A 255 -17.80 -8.09 -2.48
C ALA A 255 -18.12 -8.92 -3.74
N GLN A 256 -17.28 -9.89 -4.13
CA GLN A 256 -17.37 -10.55 -5.46
C GLN A 256 -18.74 -11.15 -5.80
N ASP A 257 -19.44 -11.68 -4.82
CA ASP A 257 -20.76 -12.31 -5.04
C ASP A 257 -21.92 -11.30 -5.18
N LYS A 258 -21.69 -10.02 -4.85
CA LYS A 258 -22.71 -8.97 -4.79
C LYS A 258 -22.40 -7.73 -5.60
N LEU A 259 -21.43 -7.81 -6.51
CA LEU A 259 -21.07 -6.68 -7.37
C LEU A 259 -22.28 -6.21 -8.22
N PRO A 260 -22.49 -4.90 -8.39
CA PRO A 260 -23.54 -4.37 -9.23
C PRO A 260 -23.37 -4.81 -10.69
N LYS A 261 -24.49 -5.11 -11.36
CA LYS A 261 -24.47 -5.62 -12.74
C LYS A 261 -23.94 -4.61 -13.77
N GLU A 262 -24.04 -3.32 -13.45
CA GLU A 262 -23.67 -2.20 -14.32
C GLU A 262 -22.27 -1.62 -14.00
N ALA A 263 -21.61 -2.09 -12.94
CA ALA A 263 -20.32 -1.60 -12.49
C ALA A 263 -19.17 -2.48 -12.97
N LEU A 264 -18.15 -1.86 -13.52
CA LEU A 264 -16.80 -2.46 -13.61
C LEU A 264 -16.10 -2.19 -12.28
N SER A 265 -15.81 -3.23 -11.51
CA SER A 265 -15.12 -3.11 -10.22
C SER A 265 -13.63 -3.35 -10.39
N VAL A 266 -12.80 -2.41 -9.90
CA VAL A 266 -11.34 -2.41 -10.11
C VAL A 266 -10.60 -2.16 -8.79
N PHE A 267 -9.70 -3.07 -8.43
CA PHE A 267 -8.70 -2.89 -7.39
C PHE A 267 -7.40 -2.42 -8.05
N CYS A 268 -6.85 -1.31 -7.55
CA CYS A 268 -5.64 -0.68 -8.07
C CYS A 268 -4.55 -0.67 -7.00
N LEU A 269 -3.38 -1.21 -7.33
CA LEU A 269 -2.19 -1.17 -6.51
C LEU A 269 -1.06 -0.54 -7.31
N PHE A 270 -0.61 0.65 -6.87
CA PHE A 270 0.47 1.39 -7.53
C PHE A 270 1.76 1.33 -6.73
N ASP A 271 2.88 1.69 -7.36
CA ASP A 271 4.20 1.78 -6.75
C ASP A 271 4.71 3.22 -6.82
N ASN A 272 5.74 3.53 -6.05
CA ASN A 272 6.43 4.82 -6.03
C ASN A 272 5.60 6.02 -5.57
N GLU A 273 4.57 5.80 -4.74
CA GLU A 273 3.82 6.91 -4.13
C GLU A 273 4.75 7.79 -3.29
N GLU A 274 5.56 7.20 -2.45
CA GLU A 274 6.47 7.82 -1.49
C GLU A 274 7.55 8.72 -2.11
N VAL A 275 7.70 8.64 -3.43
CA VAL A 275 8.63 9.45 -4.23
C VAL A 275 7.92 10.20 -5.36
N GLY A 276 6.58 10.35 -5.26
CA GLY A 276 5.78 11.23 -6.12
C GLY A 276 5.14 10.58 -7.33
N SER A 277 4.98 9.25 -7.38
CA SER A 277 4.20 8.50 -8.40
C SER A 277 4.62 8.70 -9.87
N GLY A 278 5.70 9.42 -10.15
CA GLY A 278 6.15 9.81 -11.50
C GLY A 278 6.95 8.73 -12.22
N SER A 279 6.53 7.48 -12.16
CA SER A 279 7.19 6.33 -12.81
C SER A 279 6.24 5.56 -13.70
N ARG A 280 6.77 4.59 -14.50
CA ARG A 280 5.96 3.72 -15.36
C ARG A 280 4.90 2.92 -14.59
N GLN A 281 5.17 2.56 -13.34
CA GLN A 281 4.32 1.77 -12.44
C GLN A 281 3.60 2.60 -11.37
N GLY A 282 3.82 3.91 -11.32
CA GLY A 282 3.16 4.82 -10.37
C GLY A 282 1.79 5.30 -10.84
N ALA A 283 1.07 5.98 -9.97
CA ALA A 283 -0.29 6.46 -10.22
C ALA A 283 -0.39 7.53 -11.33
N LEU A 284 0.70 8.25 -11.61
CA LEU A 284 0.74 9.21 -12.74
C LEU A 284 0.90 8.53 -14.11
N SER A 285 1.14 7.22 -14.15
CA SER A 285 1.34 6.49 -15.40
C SER A 285 0.03 6.28 -16.17
N ASN A 286 0.17 5.76 -17.38
CA ASN A 286 -0.95 5.33 -18.21
C ASN A 286 -1.49 3.93 -17.86
N PHE A 287 -1.03 3.30 -16.76
CA PHE A 287 -1.38 1.92 -16.44
C PHE A 287 -2.90 1.71 -16.28
N LEU A 288 -3.54 2.49 -15.43
CA LEU A 288 -4.99 2.42 -15.25
C LEU A 288 -5.76 2.83 -16.51
N PRO A 289 -5.47 3.96 -17.17
CA PRO A 289 -6.13 4.32 -18.42
C PRO A 289 -6.06 3.26 -19.52
N ASP A 290 -4.87 2.66 -19.74
CA ASP A 290 -4.68 1.63 -20.77
C ASP A 290 -5.48 0.35 -20.48
N VAL A 291 -5.47 -0.10 -19.21
CA VAL A 291 -6.24 -1.29 -18.79
C VAL A 291 -7.73 -1.06 -18.98
N LEU A 292 -8.25 0.09 -18.53
CA LEU A 292 -9.67 0.42 -18.69
C LEU A 292 -10.07 0.54 -20.17
N GLU A 293 -9.22 1.14 -21.02
CA GLU A 293 -9.48 1.23 -22.46
C GLU A 293 -9.54 -0.17 -23.09
N ARG A 294 -8.63 -1.08 -22.75
CA ARG A 294 -8.64 -2.48 -23.23
C ARG A 294 -9.90 -3.22 -22.79
N ILE A 295 -10.36 -3.02 -21.55
CA ILE A 295 -11.61 -3.60 -21.06
C ILE A 295 -12.80 -3.04 -21.86
N CYS A 296 -12.88 -1.72 -22.04
CA CYS A 296 -13.96 -1.09 -22.80
C CYS A 296 -13.99 -1.54 -24.27
N LEU A 297 -12.84 -1.70 -24.89
CA LEU A 297 -12.72 -2.24 -26.26
C LEU A 297 -13.28 -3.66 -26.36
N SER A 298 -13.09 -4.52 -25.34
CA SER A 298 -13.64 -5.88 -25.34
C SER A 298 -15.17 -5.92 -25.33
N TYR A 299 -15.82 -4.86 -24.79
CA TYR A 299 -17.28 -4.67 -24.86
C TYR A 299 -17.74 -3.96 -26.13
N GLY A 300 -16.84 -3.56 -27.02
CA GLY A 300 -17.17 -2.75 -28.19
C GLY A 300 -17.67 -1.35 -27.82
N MET A 301 -17.22 -0.76 -26.72
CA MET A 301 -17.62 0.59 -26.29
C MET A 301 -16.99 1.64 -27.20
N THR A 302 -17.80 2.58 -27.66
CA THR A 302 -17.33 3.79 -28.32
C THR A 302 -16.58 4.70 -27.34
N LYS A 303 -15.79 5.63 -27.85
CA LYS A 303 -15.07 6.61 -27.00
C LYS A 303 -16.04 7.46 -26.17
N GLU A 304 -17.20 7.81 -26.75
CA GLU A 304 -18.25 8.55 -26.04
C GLU A 304 -18.81 7.75 -24.86
N GLU A 305 -19.14 6.46 -25.06
CA GLU A 305 -19.59 5.57 -23.98
C GLU A 305 -18.53 5.44 -22.85
N GLN A 306 -17.25 5.37 -23.20
CA GLN A 306 -16.16 5.32 -22.22
C GLN A 306 -16.06 6.59 -21.38
N ILE A 307 -16.21 7.77 -22.03
CA ILE A 307 -16.22 9.08 -21.35
C ILE A 307 -17.42 9.18 -20.41
N CYS A 308 -18.61 8.78 -20.87
CA CYS A 308 -19.81 8.75 -20.04
C CYS A 308 -19.67 7.82 -18.85
N ALA A 309 -19.16 6.60 -19.03
CA ALA A 309 -18.91 5.66 -17.95
C ALA A 309 -17.95 6.24 -16.92
N ARG A 310 -16.82 6.83 -17.37
CA ARG A 310 -15.84 7.47 -16.50
C ARG A 310 -16.45 8.62 -15.67
N SER A 311 -17.28 9.49 -16.28
CA SER A 311 -17.88 10.62 -15.56
C SER A 311 -18.92 10.21 -14.52
N ARG A 312 -19.48 9.00 -14.62
CA ARG A 312 -20.41 8.41 -13.63
C ARG A 312 -19.70 7.64 -12.52
N SER A 313 -18.41 7.41 -12.66
CA SER A 313 -17.61 6.55 -11.78
C SER A 313 -17.27 7.19 -10.43
N PHE A 314 -16.80 6.37 -9.49
CA PHE A 314 -16.31 6.81 -8.19
C PHE A 314 -15.04 6.05 -7.81
N LEU A 315 -14.07 6.75 -7.22
CA LEU A 315 -12.80 6.19 -6.80
C LEU A 315 -12.55 6.46 -5.31
N LEU A 316 -12.18 5.42 -4.57
CA LEU A 316 -11.63 5.52 -3.23
C LEU A 316 -10.10 5.54 -3.35
N SER A 317 -9.47 6.62 -2.90
CA SER A 317 -8.02 6.72 -2.71
C SER A 317 -7.74 6.34 -1.26
N ALA A 318 -7.23 5.13 -1.05
CA ALA A 318 -6.96 4.58 0.26
C ALA A 318 -5.48 4.71 0.58
N ASP A 319 -5.19 5.50 1.60
CA ASP A 319 -3.85 5.84 2.07
C ASP A 319 -3.98 6.30 3.53
N ASN A 320 -3.09 5.86 4.42
CA ASN A 320 -3.25 6.01 5.86
C ASN A 320 -3.37 7.47 6.32
N ALA A 321 -3.92 7.68 7.51
CA ALA A 321 -4.18 8.99 8.07
C ALA A 321 -3.51 9.17 9.44
N HIS A 322 -3.13 10.40 9.77
CA HIS A 322 -2.54 10.72 11.08
C HIS A 322 -3.59 10.68 12.17
N ALA A 323 -3.35 9.90 13.23
CA ALA A 323 -4.10 9.99 14.48
C ALA A 323 -3.49 11.07 15.39
N VAL A 324 -4.29 11.57 16.34
CA VAL A 324 -3.84 12.49 17.39
C VAL A 324 -2.71 11.85 18.19
N HIS A 325 -1.56 12.49 18.21
CA HIS A 325 -0.41 11.98 18.95
C HIS A 325 -0.59 12.22 20.46
N PRO A 326 -0.51 11.19 21.31
CA PRO A 326 -0.84 11.33 22.74
C PRO A 326 0.02 12.34 23.49
N ASN A 327 1.27 12.53 23.06
CA ASN A 327 2.21 13.49 23.68
C ASN A 327 2.25 14.84 22.95
N HIS A 328 1.59 14.96 21.79
CA HIS A 328 1.58 16.16 20.95
C HIS A 328 0.18 16.43 20.36
N PRO A 329 -0.88 16.47 21.19
CA PRO A 329 -2.24 16.69 20.69
C PRO A 329 -2.38 18.04 19.97
N GLU A 330 -1.57 19.02 20.33
CA GLU A 330 -1.52 20.35 19.71
C GLU A 330 -1.11 20.34 18.22
N LYS A 331 -0.68 19.21 17.67
CA LYS A 331 -0.37 19.06 16.24
C LYS A 331 -1.57 18.70 15.37
N SER A 332 -2.66 18.30 16.01
CA SER A 332 -3.92 17.97 15.34
C SER A 332 -4.89 19.14 15.37
N ASP A 333 -5.90 19.09 14.54
CA ASP A 333 -7.03 20.03 14.61
C ASP A 333 -7.89 19.72 15.86
N ASP A 334 -8.32 20.76 16.58
CA ASP A 334 -9.04 20.60 17.85
C ASP A 334 -10.49 20.13 17.66
N GLU A 335 -11.12 20.45 16.54
CA GLU A 335 -12.53 20.11 16.23
C GLU A 335 -12.68 18.73 15.58
N PHE A 336 -11.63 18.24 14.92
CA PHE A 336 -11.65 16.97 14.17
C PHE A 336 -10.53 16.03 14.62
N PRO A 337 -10.50 15.62 15.91
CA PRO A 337 -9.47 14.69 16.40
C PRO A 337 -9.71 13.29 15.85
N VAL A 338 -8.71 12.72 15.20
CA VAL A 338 -8.70 11.33 14.73
C VAL A 338 -8.05 10.44 15.76
N VAL A 339 -8.70 9.34 16.14
CA VAL A 339 -8.18 8.40 17.14
C VAL A 339 -8.07 6.98 16.58
N LEU A 340 -7.15 6.19 17.13
CA LEU A 340 -7.06 4.77 16.83
C LEU A 340 -8.31 4.04 17.28
N ASN A 341 -8.76 3.03 16.54
CA ASN A 341 -10.02 2.29 16.77
C ASN A 341 -11.30 3.15 16.68
N GLY A 342 -11.20 4.29 16.01
CA GLY A 342 -12.31 5.20 15.77
C GLY A 342 -13.04 5.00 14.45
N GLY A 343 -12.55 4.12 13.59
CA GLY A 343 -13.12 3.84 12.27
C GLY A 343 -12.38 4.52 11.12
N VAL A 344 -12.95 4.40 9.92
CA VAL A 344 -12.37 4.90 8.67
C VAL A 344 -12.25 6.41 8.67
N VAL A 345 -11.10 6.93 8.29
CA VAL A 345 -10.84 8.36 8.22
C VAL A 345 -11.15 8.89 6.81
N ILE A 346 -12.02 9.91 6.71
CA ILE A 346 -12.25 10.66 5.47
C ILE A 346 -11.39 11.92 5.53
N LYS A 347 -10.47 12.09 4.57
CA LYS A 347 -9.46 13.15 4.59
C LYS A 347 -9.88 14.35 3.73
N TYR A 348 -9.84 15.56 4.27
CA TYR A 348 -10.12 16.82 3.56
C TYR A 348 -8.91 17.75 3.59
N ASN A 349 -8.69 18.46 2.49
CA ASN A 349 -7.65 19.48 2.41
C ASN A 349 -8.07 20.64 1.50
N ALA A 350 -8.01 21.86 2.00
CA ALA A 350 -8.40 23.07 1.26
C ALA A 350 -7.55 23.31 -0.01
N SER A 351 -6.31 22.84 -0.02
CA SER A 351 -5.40 22.94 -1.18
C SER A 351 -5.54 21.76 -2.16
N GLN A 352 -6.55 20.90 -1.98
CA GLN A 352 -6.81 19.72 -2.81
C GLN A 352 -5.62 18.74 -2.88
N ARG A 353 -4.82 18.68 -1.83
CA ARG A 353 -3.81 17.62 -1.68
C ARG A 353 -4.45 16.26 -1.41
N TYR A 354 -5.66 16.28 -0.84
CA TYR A 354 -6.65 15.22 -0.83
C TYR A 354 -7.76 15.61 -1.78
N THR A 355 -8.25 14.68 -2.58
CA THR A 355 -9.24 14.93 -3.65
C THR A 355 -10.66 15.09 -3.12
N THR A 356 -10.89 14.79 -1.84
CA THR A 356 -12.21 14.83 -1.22
C THR A 356 -12.83 16.20 -1.31
N THR A 357 -14.06 16.23 -1.79
CA THR A 357 -14.94 17.41 -1.79
C THR A 357 -16.12 17.17 -0.85
N GLY A 358 -16.90 18.19 -0.53
CA GLY A 358 -18.13 18.03 0.25
C GLY A 358 -19.10 17.02 -0.39
N MET A 359 -19.11 16.94 -1.72
CA MET A 359 -19.94 15.96 -2.43
C MET A 359 -19.40 14.54 -2.28
N THR A 360 -18.14 14.30 -2.59
CA THR A 360 -17.57 12.94 -2.59
C THR A 360 -17.45 12.39 -1.16
N GLY A 361 -17.08 13.21 -0.20
CA GLY A 361 -17.09 12.82 1.23
C GLY A 361 -18.50 12.57 1.76
N GLY A 362 -19.49 13.39 1.34
CA GLY A 362 -20.90 13.16 1.67
C GLY A 362 -21.46 11.86 1.12
N VAL A 363 -21.13 11.52 -0.13
CA VAL A 363 -21.53 10.25 -0.76
C VAL A 363 -20.95 9.05 0.01
N PHE A 364 -19.66 9.06 0.27
CA PHE A 364 -19.01 7.95 1.00
C PHE A 364 -19.45 7.89 2.47
N GLY A 365 -19.56 9.04 3.14
CA GLY A 365 -20.07 9.10 4.52
C GLY A 365 -21.49 8.55 4.64
N SER A 366 -22.39 8.88 3.70
CA SER A 366 -23.76 8.34 3.67
C SER A 366 -23.79 6.83 3.40
N LEU A 367 -22.87 6.31 2.57
CA LEU A 367 -22.72 4.86 2.40
C LEU A 367 -22.31 4.19 3.72
N CYS A 368 -21.34 4.75 4.42
CA CYS A 368 -20.87 4.23 5.70
C CYS A 368 -21.99 4.26 6.76
N GLU A 369 -22.71 5.38 6.88
CA GLU A 369 -23.85 5.52 7.79
C GLU A 369 -24.94 4.47 7.51
N LYS A 370 -25.31 4.28 6.25
CA LYS A 370 -26.30 3.28 5.82
C LYS A 370 -25.93 1.83 6.21
N ASN A 371 -24.64 1.56 6.36
CA ASN A 371 -24.09 0.24 6.69
C ASN A 371 -23.58 0.12 8.14
N ASP A 372 -23.87 1.10 9.01
CA ASP A 372 -23.43 1.17 10.41
C ASP A 372 -21.89 1.15 10.57
N ILE A 373 -21.16 1.70 9.60
CA ILE A 373 -19.69 1.75 9.58
C ILE A 373 -19.22 3.08 10.20
N LYS A 374 -18.35 2.99 11.20
CA LYS A 374 -17.79 4.16 11.87
C LYS A 374 -16.84 4.93 10.96
N THR A 375 -16.98 6.25 10.92
CA THR A 375 -16.07 7.15 10.21
C THR A 375 -15.62 8.30 11.09
N GLN A 376 -14.43 8.81 10.77
CA GLN A 376 -13.85 10.02 11.37
C GLN A 376 -13.51 11.00 10.25
N LEU A 377 -13.50 12.30 10.57
CA LEU A 377 -13.07 13.34 9.63
C LEU A 377 -11.67 13.81 9.99
N PHE A 378 -10.80 13.90 9.00
CA PHE A 378 -9.48 14.47 9.13
C PHE A 378 -9.37 15.77 8.33
N VAL A 379 -8.94 16.81 8.99
CA VAL A 379 -8.47 18.06 8.38
C VAL A 379 -7.12 18.43 8.98
N ASN A 380 -6.26 19.04 8.18
CA ASN A 380 -5.01 19.55 8.73
C ASN A 380 -5.31 20.77 9.62
N ARG A 381 -4.65 20.88 10.76
CA ARG A 381 -4.60 22.12 11.51
C ARG A 381 -4.16 23.26 10.58
N ALA A 382 -4.81 24.41 10.63
CA ALA A 382 -4.70 25.48 9.63
C ALA A 382 -3.27 26.00 9.38
N ASP A 383 -2.40 25.90 10.40
CA ASP A 383 -0.99 26.33 10.34
C ASP A 383 0.00 25.19 10.05
N MET A 384 -0.50 23.96 9.81
CA MET A 384 0.32 22.80 9.51
C MET A 384 0.17 22.37 8.03
N PRO A 385 1.26 22.20 7.29
CA PRO A 385 1.18 21.68 5.94
C PRO A 385 0.74 20.21 5.95
N GLY A 386 -0.20 19.87 5.08
CA GLY A 386 -0.59 18.47 4.86
C GLY A 386 0.37 17.74 3.91
N GLY A 387 0.39 16.41 3.99
CA GLY A 387 0.95 15.55 2.96
C GLY A 387 0.09 15.59 1.69
N SER A 388 0.51 14.88 0.67
CA SER A 388 -0.27 14.57 -0.53
C SER A 388 -0.59 13.08 -0.51
N THR A 389 -1.58 12.65 -1.28
CA THR A 389 -1.95 11.25 -1.43
C THR A 389 -1.93 10.82 -2.89
N LEU A 390 -1.94 9.52 -3.08
CA LEU A 390 -2.13 8.83 -4.33
C LEU A 390 -3.26 9.44 -5.20
N GLY A 391 -4.43 9.78 -4.61
CA GLY A 391 -5.61 10.27 -5.32
C GLY A 391 -5.37 11.56 -6.07
N ASN A 392 -4.71 12.53 -5.43
CA ASN A 392 -4.36 13.79 -6.09
C ASN A 392 -3.51 13.55 -7.35
N LEU A 393 -2.48 12.71 -7.25
CA LEU A 393 -1.59 12.39 -8.36
C LEU A 393 -2.32 11.58 -9.45
N LEU A 394 -3.11 10.58 -9.08
CA LEU A 394 -3.91 9.77 -10.00
C LEU A 394 -4.90 10.61 -10.79
N SER A 395 -5.45 11.68 -10.20
CA SER A 395 -6.38 12.58 -10.88
C SER A 395 -5.81 13.23 -12.15
N HIS A 396 -4.49 13.34 -12.27
CA HIS A 396 -3.82 13.88 -13.47
C HIS A 396 -3.80 12.90 -14.64
N SER A 397 -3.72 11.61 -14.38
CA SER A 397 -3.75 10.56 -15.41
C SER A 397 -5.15 10.01 -15.66
N PHE A 398 -5.99 9.98 -14.60
CA PHE A 398 -7.35 9.46 -14.66
C PHE A 398 -8.29 10.27 -13.78
N SER A 399 -8.93 11.28 -14.35
CA SER A 399 -9.80 12.22 -13.65
C SER A 399 -11.23 11.66 -13.49
N VAL A 400 -11.63 11.34 -12.26
CA VAL A 400 -12.97 10.92 -11.85
C VAL A 400 -13.29 11.51 -10.46
N PRO A 401 -14.54 11.57 -10.02
CA PRO A 401 -14.87 11.90 -8.63
C PRO A 401 -14.20 10.94 -7.66
N MET A 402 -13.48 11.49 -6.67
CA MET A 402 -12.68 10.73 -5.72
C MET A 402 -12.93 11.17 -4.28
N VAL A 403 -12.73 10.24 -3.34
CA VAL A 403 -12.63 10.50 -1.91
C VAL A 403 -11.36 9.88 -1.37
N ASP A 404 -10.60 10.64 -0.58
CA ASP A 404 -9.43 10.14 0.13
C ASP A 404 -9.85 9.62 1.50
N ILE A 405 -9.55 8.35 1.74
CA ILE A 405 -9.84 7.64 2.98
C ILE A 405 -8.59 6.98 3.52
N GLY A 406 -8.58 6.58 4.80
CA GLY A 406 -7.43 5.87 5.34
C GLY A 406 -7.67 5.25 6.70
N LEU A 407 -6.71 4.42 7.11
CA LEU A 407 -6.62 3.88 8.45
C LEU A 407 -5.90 4.87 9.36
N PRO A 408 -6.41 5.17 10.56
CA PRO A 408 -5.70 6.03 11.49
C PRO A 408 -4.44 5.34 12.02
N GLN A 409 -3.33 6.06 12.06
CA GLN A 409 -2.07 5.54 12.61
C GLN A 409 -1.26 6.61 13.33
N LEU A 410 -0.35 6.14 14.19
CA LEU A 410 0.72 6.92 14.82
C LEU A 410 2.07 6.51 14.26
N ALA A 411 3.05 7.39 14.38
CA ALA A 411 4.42 7.17 13.94
C ALA A 411 4.55 6.81 12.45
N MET A 412 3.69 7.37 11.59
CA MET A 412 3.78 7.23 10.13
C MET A 412 5.22 7.48 9.65
N HIS A 413 5.73 6.64 8.77
CA HIS A 413 7.10 6.65 8.26
C HIS A 413 8.20 6.32 9.30
N SER A 414 7.83 5.80 10.46
CA SER A 414 8.79 5.17 11.37
C SER A 414 9.14 3.75 10.91
N ALA A 415 10.26 3.24 11.37
CA ALA A 415 10.65 1.84 11.13
C ALA A 415 9.62 0.83 11.71
N VAL A 416 8.84 1.24 12.71
CA VAL A 416 7.68 0.54 13.24
C VAL A 416 6.60 1.56 13.53
N GLU A 417 5.41 1.33 13.04
CA GLU A 417 4.23 2.19 13.10
C GLU A 417 3.19 1.58 14.04
N THR A 418 2.21 2.38 14.44
CA THR A 418 1.16 1.95 15.37
C THR A 418 -0.21 2.26 14.81
N ALA A 419 -1.07 1.25 14.70
CA ALA A 419 -2.44 1.36 14.22
C ALA A 419 -3.44 0.78 15.21
N GLY A 420 -4.74 0.99 14.98
CA GLY A 420 -5.82 0.39 15.73
C GLY A 420 -6.21 -0.97 15.15
N CYS A 421 -6.35 -2.00 16.00
CA CYS A 421 -6.74 -3.34 15.53
C CYS A 421 -8.18 -3.39 15.00
N GLU A 422 -9.12 -2.61 15.59
CA GLU A 422 -10.53 -2.60 15.17
C GLU A 422 -10.73 -1.86 13.83
N ASP A 423 -9.85 -0.91 13.49
CA ASP A 423 -9.96 -0.12 12.27
C ASP A 423 -9.76 -0.98 11.01
N VAL A 424 -9.01 -2.08 11.11
CA VAL A 424 -8.73 -2.99 10.00
C VAL A 424 -10.02 -3.59 9.45
N GLU A 425 -10.86 -4.18 10.31
CA GLU A 425 -12.13 -4.75 9.86
C GLU A 425 -13.11 -3.68 9.43
N THR A 426 -13.17 -2.55 10.15
CA THR A 426 -14.03 -1.43 9.79
C THR A 426 -13.73 -0.91 8.38
N MET A 427 -12.44 -0.83 7.99
CA MET A 427 -12.04 -0.43 6.64
C MET A 427 -12.41 -1.50 5.60
N ILE A 428 -12.23 -2.79 5.92
CA ILE A 428 -12.65 -3.89 5.01
C ILE A 428 -14.15 -3.81 4.75
N GLU A 429 -14.97 -3.61 5.80
CA GLU A 429 -16.42 -3.46 5.67
C GLU A 429 -16.81 -2.25 4.81
N ALA A 430 -16.12 -1.11 4.97
CA ALA A 430 -16.36 0.08 4.17
C ALA A 430 -16.04 -0.13 2.69
N ILE A 431 -14.92 -0.77 2.37
CA ILE A 431 -14.53 -1.10 1.00
C ILE A 431 -15.49 -2.13 0.39
N GLN A 432 -15.89 -3.15 1.16
CA GLN A 432 -16.89 -4.13 0.71
C GLN A 432 -18.22 -3.44 0.39
N ALA A 433 -18.75 -2.62 1.30
CA ALA A 433 -19.99 -1.88 1.11
C ALA A 433 -19.93 -0.97 -0.13
N PHE A 434 -18.77 -0.35 -0.39
CA PHE A 434 -18.56 0.45 -1.60
C PHE A 434 -18.66 -0.38 -2.87
N TYR A 435 -17.97 -1.50 -2.96
CA TYR A 435 -18.06 -2.35 -4.16
C TYR A 435 -19.43 -3.00 -4.35
N GLU A 436 -20.18 -3.29 -3.27
CA GLU A 436 -21.54 -3.82 -3.32
C GLU A 436 -22.61 -2.75 -3.63
N SER A 437 -22.26 -1.45 -3.52
CA SER A 437 -23.19 -0.34 -3.73
C SER A 437 -23.49 -0.07 -5.21
N GLU A 438 -24.53 0.74 -5.47
CA GLU A 438 -24.83 1.27 -6.80
C GLU A 438 -24.39 2.74 -6.94
N ILE A 439 -23.37 3.17 -6.18
CA ILE A 439 -22.88 4.55 -6.22
C ILE A 439 -22.49 4.94 -7.63
N CYS A 440 -23.22 5.91 -8.20
CA CYS A 440 -22.86 6.50 -9.48
C CYS A 440 -23.39 7.92 -9.60
N GLN A 441 -22.67 8.76 -10.37
CA GLN A 441 -23.14 10.10 -10.71
C GLN A 441 -24.24 10.00 -11.78
N ILE A 442 -25.46 10.51 -11.46
CA ILE A 442 -26.58 10.55 -12.39
C ILE A 442 -26.45 11.77 -13.33
N LYS A 443 -26.12 12.91 -12.75
CA LYS A 443 -25.80 14.18 -13.41
C LYS A 443 -24.93 15.01 -12.47
N ASP A 444 -24.38 16.08 -12.97
CA ASP A 444 -23.57 16.99 -12.13
C ASP A 444 -24.35 17.41 -10.88
N GLY A 445 -23.71 17.21 -9.71
CA GLY A 445 -24.29 17.46 -8.39
C GLY A 445 -25.36 16.48 -7.91
N THR A 446 -25.61 15.34 -8.61
CA THR A 446 -26.62 14.35 -8.20
C THR A 446 -26.09 12.92 -8.29
N TRP A 447 -26.22 12.18 -7.18
CA TRP A 447 -25.70 10.82 -7.02
C TRP A 447 -26.77 9.82 -6.64
N ARG A 448 -26.61 8.57 -7.10
CA ARG A 448 -27.27 7.40 -6.54
C ARG A 448 -26.37 6.82 -5.46
N ILE A 449 -26.92 6.30 -4.33
CA ILE A 449 -26.22 5.65 -3.22
C ILE A 449 -26.92 4.35 -2.85
#